data_825f93c5497cf8ae5203e6b7a94d9c13
#
_entry.id   825f93c5497cf8ae5203e6b7a94d9c13
#
_cell.length_a   1.000
_cell.length_b   1.000
_cell.length_c   1.000
_cell.angle_alpha   90.00
_cell.angle_beta   90.00
_cell.angle_gamma   90.00
#
_symmetry.space_group_name_H-M   'P 1'
#
loop_
_entity.id
_entity.type
_entity.pdbx_description
1 polymer ?
#
loop_
_entity_poly.entity_id
_entity_poly.type
_entity_poly.pdbx_seq_one_letter_code
_entity_poly.pdbx_strand_id
1 'polypeptide(L)'
;MRAWTTVEAGERLLLLRSCCAADAEFASPQGVTRGLEAFSGSIGAFLRSFPRAEVVAGPPDAHNGYVRVRWHTRFNDGATNPIFGDDFIEFDGDMRIRRVVSFDGSAADA
;
A
#
# COMPACT_ATOMS: atom_id res chain seq x y z
N MET A 1 5.10 2.61 -3.90
CA MET A 1 5.95 1.76 -3.01
C MET A 1 6.20 0.43 -3.70
N ARG A 2 7.47 0.08 -3.88
CA ARG A 2 7.83 -1.14 -4.60
C ARG A 2 7.45 -2.44 -3.89
N ALA A 3 7.21 -2.38 -2.57
CA ALA A 3 6.81 -3.55 -1.80
C ALA A 3 5.56 -4.23 -2.37
N TRP A 4 4.65 -3.47 -2.96
CA TRP A 4 3.42 -4.00 -3.55
C TRP A 4 3.63 -4.76 -4.85
N THR A 5 4.84 -4.71 -5.42
CA THR A 5 5.20 -5.47 -6.61
C THR A 5 6.32 -6.47 -6.35
N THR A 6 6.82 -6.53 -5.09
CA THR A 6 7.91 -7.41 -4.70
C THR A 6 7.33 -8.71 -4.16
N VAL A 7 7.41 -9.77 -4.94
CA VAL A 7 6.81 -11.08 -4.62
C VAL A 7 7.59 -11.80 -3.53
N GLU A 8 8.92 -11.72 -3.54
CA GLU A 8 9.75 -12.41 -2.56
C GLU A 8 9.64 -11.75 -1.19
N ALA A 9 9.24 -12.55 -0.17
CA ALA A 9 8.89 -12.03 1.15
C ALA A 9 10.06 -11.34 1.87
N GLY A 10 11.26 -11.89 1.77
CA GLY A 10 12.44 -11.30 2.43
C GLY A 10 12.82 -9.95 1.83
N GLU A 11 12.80 -9.81 0.52
CA GLU A 11 13.05 -8.54 -0.15
C GLU A 11 11.97 -7.51 0.19
N ARG A 12 10.72 -7.93 0.23
CA ARG A 12 9.60 -7.06 0.58
C ARG A 12 9.75 -6.52 1.99
N LEU A 13 10.12 -7.37 2.94
CA LEU A 13 10.33 -6.94 4.32
C LEU A 13 11.49 -5.96 4.45
N LEU A 14 12.58 -6.17 3.71
CA LEU A 14 13.70 -5.22 3.67
C LEU A 14 13.27 -3.86 3.13
N LEU A 15 12.46 -3.83 2.07
CA LEU A 15 11.92 -2.57 1.54
C LEU A 15 11.07 -1.84 2.57
N LEU A 16 10.22 -2.56 3.29
CA LEU A 16 9.39 -1.96 4.34
C LEU A 16 10.24 -1.42 5.49
N ARG A 17 11.27 -2.15 5.90
CA ARG A 17 12.18 -1.69 6.94
C ARG A 17 12.94 -0.42 6.55
N SER A 18 13.18 -0.22 5.27
CA SER A 18 13.93 0.96 4.80
C SER A 18 13.10 2.24 4.85
N CYS A 19 11.79 2.17 4.87
CA CYS A 19 10.92 3.35 4.78
C CYS A 19 9.89 3.46 5.90
N CYS A 20 9.65 2.41 6.68
CA CYS A 20 8.59 2.37 7.68
C CYS A 20 9.15 2.24 9.09
N ALA A 21 8.43 2.80 10.06
CA ALA A 21 8.69 2.54 11.47
C ALA A 21 8.39 1.06 11.77
N ALA A 22 9.08 0.49 12.77
CA ALA A 22 8.94 -0.93 13.09
C ALA A 22 7.53 -1.33 13.51
N ASP A 23 6.80 -0.41 14.14
CA ASP A 23 5.43 -0.60 14.61
C ASP A 23 4.40 0.09 13.72
N ALA A 24 4.73 0.36 12.47
CA ALA A 24 3.84 1.04 11.55
C ALA A 24 2.47 0.37 11.47
N GLU A 25 1.43 1.18 11.45
CA GLU A 25 0.06 0.73 11.35
C GLU A 25 -0.42 0.84 9.91
N PHE A 26 -1.10 -0.20 9.45
CA PHE A 26 -1.74 -0.20 8.13
C PHE A 26 -3.22 -0.50 8.29
N ALA A 27 -4.06 0.46 7.92
CA ALA A 27 -5.51 0.34 8.00
C ALA A 27 -6.11 0.33 6.59
N SER A 28 -7.02 -0.58 6.35
CA SER A 28 -7.75 -0.70 5.09
C SER A 28 -9.18 -1.17 5.37
N PRO A 29 -10.07 -1.21 4.36
CA PRO A 29 -11.41 -1.76 4.56
C PRO A 29 -11.42 -3.21 5.05
N GLN A 30 -10.34 -3.96 4.85
CA GLN A 30 -10.23 -5.34 5.29
C GLN A 30 -9.80 -5.47 6.76
N GLY A 31 -9.32 -4.40 7.37
CA GLY A 31 -8.92 -4.40 8.77
C GLY A 31 -7.69 -3.55 9.04
N VAL A 32 -7.18 -3.68 10.25
CA VAL A 32 -6.00 -2.95 10.71
C VAL A 32 -4.92 -3.95 11.10
N THR A 33 -3.71 -3.75 10.58
CA THR A 33 -2.53 -4.50 10.97
C THR A 33 -1.50 -3.57 11.59
N ARG A 34 -0.66 -4.11 12.45
CA ARG A 34 0.41 -3.36 13.11
C ARG A 34 1.69 -4.17 13.01
N GLY A 35 2.78 -3.48 12.66
CA GLY A 35 4.07 -4.11 12.47
C GLY A 35 4.33 -4.51 11.01
N LEU A 36 5.62 -4.60 10.67
CA LEU A 36 6.03 -4.78 9.27
C LEU A 36 5.76 -6.19 8.75
N GLU A 37 5.83 -7.20 9.60
CA GLU A 37 5.56 -8.57 9.17
C GLU A 37 4.10 -8.77 8.79
N ALA A 38 3.18 -8.22 9.58
CA ALA A 38 1.76 -8.25 9.27
C ALA A 38 1.45 -7.48 7.99
N PHE A 39 2.06 -6.31 7.81
CA PHE A 39 1.90 -5.52 6.60
C PHE A 39 2.43 -6.28 5.38
N SER A 40 3.64 -6.84 5.49
CA SER A 40 4.23 -7.65 4.43
C SER A 40 3.34 -8.86 4.08
N GLY A 41 2.76 -9.48 5.08
CA GLY A 41 1.83 -10.60 4.89
C GLY A 41 0.58 -10.20 4.11
N SER A 42 0.04 -9.03 4.38
CA SER A 42 -1.12 -8.49 3.65
C SER A 42 -0.78 -8.25 2.18
N ILE A 43 0.39 -7.69 1.91
CA ILE A 43 0.87 -7.48 0.54
C ILE A 43 1.04 -8.83 -0.17
N GLY A 44 1.63 -9.80 0.51
CA GLY A 44 1.83 -11.14 -0.03
C GLY A 44 0.53 -11.83 -0.39
N ALA A 45 -0.49 -11.70 0.45
CA ALA A 45 -1.81 -12.26 0.17
C ALA A 45 -2.43 -11.66 -1.09
N PHE A 46 -2.31 -10.34 -1.26
CA PHE A 46 -2.78 -9.66 -2.47
C PHE A 46 -2.05 -10.17 -3.71
N LEU A 47 -0.72 -10.27 -3.65
CA LEU A 47 0.09 -10.71 -4.79
C LEU A 47 -0.16 -12.18 -5.16
N ARG A 48 -0.48 -13.04 -4.18
CA ARG A 48 -0.86 -14.42 -4.46
C ARG A 48 -2.22 -14.51 -5.16
N SER A 49 -3.15 -13.64 -4.77
CA SER A 49 -4.48 -13.59 -5.38
C SER A 49 -4.45 -12.99 -6.78
N PHE A 50 -3.54 -12.03 -7.01
CA PHE A 50 -3.46 -11.30 -8.28
C PHE A 50 -1.98 -11.21 -8.72
N PRO A 51 -1.39 -12.31 -9.20
CA PRO A 51 0.05 -12.35 -9.48
C PRO A 51 0.50 -11.42 -10.60
N ARG A 52 -0.41 -10.94 -11.45
CA ARG A 52 -0.09 -10.01 -12.54
C ARG A 52 -0.54 -8.58 -12.27
N ALA A 53 -0.98 -8.30 -11.05
CA ALA A 53 -1.45 -6.97 -10.72
C ALA A 53 -0.31 -5.96 -10.68
N GLU A 54 -0.59 -4.76 -11.16
CA GLU A 54 0.28 -3.61 -11.01
C GLU A 54 -0.46 -2.55 -10.22
N VAL A 55 0.26 -1.84 -9.35
CA VAL A 55 -0.27 -0.69 -8.65
C VAL A 55 0.33 0.57 -9.28
N VAL A 56 -0.52 1.42 -9.81
CA VAL A 56 -0.11 2.66 -10.46
C VAL A 56 -0.49 3.81 -9.54
N ALA A 57 0.52 4.53 -9.05
CA ALA A 57 0.33 5.66 -8.15
C ALA A 57 0.41 6.98 -8.93
N GLY A 58 -0.47 7.91 -8.59
CA GLY A 58 -0.43 9.27 -9.10
C GLY A 58 0.55 10.13 -8.31
N PRO A 59 0.66 11.42 -8.66
CA PRO A 59 1.53 12.34 -7.94
C PRO A 59 1.03 12.53 -6.49
N PRO A 60 1.94 12.54 -5.51
CA PRO A 60 1.55 12.73 -4.12
C PRO A 60 1.27 14.19 -3.79
N ASP A 61 0.32 14.42 -2.89
CA ASP A 61 0.14 15.71 -2.21
C ASP A 61 0.66 15.58 -0.79
N ALA A 62 1.49 16.51 -0.35
CA ALA A 62 2.16 16.40 0.96
C ALA A 62 2.17 17.72 1.70
N HIS A 63 1.96 17.64 3.02
CA HIS A 63 2.17 18.75 3.96
C HIS A 63 2.29 18.22 5.38
N ASN A 64 3.07 18.88 6.21
CA ASN A 64 3.13 18.62 7.66
C ASN A 64 3.36 17.17 8.06
N GLY A 65 4.11 16.40 7.26
CA GLY A 65 4.35 14.99 7.53
C GLY A 65 3.22 14.05 7.12
N TYR A 66 2.23 14.57 6.40
CA TYR A 66 1.14 13.79 5.82
C TYR A 66 1.27 13.78 4.30
N VAL A 67 0.99 12.61 3.69
CA VAL A 67 0.99 12.45 2.24
C VAL A 67 -0.29 11.76 1.82
N ARG A 68 -0.88 12.27 0.75
CA ARG A 68 -2.03 11.63 0.10
C ARG A 68 -1.60 11.18 -1.29
N VAL A 69 -1.88 9.92 -1.62
CA VAL A 69 -1.57 9.33 -2.92
C VAL A 69 -2.82 8.68 -3.47
N ARG A 70 -3.19 9.06 -4.68
CA ARG A 70 -4.25 8.39 -5.42
C ARG A 70 -3.64 7.26 -6.24
N TRP A 71 -4.27 6.09 -6.28
CA TRP A 71 -3.73 4.93 -6.98
C TRP A 71 -4.84 4.12 -7.65
N HIS A 72 -4.44 3.27 -8.59
CA HIS A 72 -5.31 2.25 -9.13
C HIS A 72 -4.50 0.99 -9.43
N THR A 73 -5.19 -0.14 -9.52
CA THR A 73 -4.59 -1.40 -9.93
C THR A 73 -4.87 -1.67 -11.40
N ARG A 74 -3.95 -2.38 -12.02
CA ARG A 74 -4.09 -2.90 -13.38
C ARG A 74 -3.86 -4.39 -13.31
N PHE A 75 -4.86 -5.20 -13.69
CA PHE A 75 -4.76 -6.65 -13.51
C PHE A 75 -4.21 -7.37 -14.72
N ASN A 76 -4.23 -6.76 -15.90
CA ASN A 76 -3.62 -7.29 -17.13
C ASN A 76 -4.15 -8.68 -17.54
N ASP A 77 -5.38 -9.01 -17.12
CA ASP A 77 -6.03 -10.26 -17.47
C ASP A 77 -7.16 -10.10 -18.50
N GLY A 78 -7.42 -8.85 -18.90
CA GLY A 78 -8.46 -8.52 -19.87
C GLY A 78 -9.90 -8.62 -19.33
N ALA A 79 -10.07 -9.00 -18.06
CA ALA A 79 -11.38 -9.29 -17.49
C ALA A 79 -11.65 -8.55 -16.17
N THR A 80 -10.66 -8.47 -15.28
CA THR A 80 -10.83 -7.85 -13.97
C THR A 80 -10.80 -6.33 -14.06
N ASN A 81 -11.83 -5.69 -13.54
CA ASN A 81 -11.91 -4.23 -13.48
C ASN A 81 -10.86 -3.67 -12.54
N PRO A 82 -10.28 -2.50 -12.85
CA PRO A 82 -9.33 -1.87 -11.94
C PRO A 82 -10.00 -1.47 -10.61
N ILE A 83 -9.21 -1.52 -9.55
CA ILE A 83 -9.58 -1.00 -8.24
C ILE A 83 -8.91 0.35 -8.10
N PHE A 84 -9.68 1.35 -7.69
CA PHE A 84 -9.17 2.70 -7.45
C PHE A 84 -9.18 2.98 -5.95
N GLY A 85 -8.22 3.76 -5.49
CA GLY A 85 -8.16 4.09 -4.08
C GLY A 85 -7.34 5.33 -3.80
N ASP A 86 -7.34 5.68 -2.51
CA ASP A 86 -6.54 6.76 -1.96
C ASP A 86 -5.84 6.24 -0.71
N ASP A 87 -4.55 6.53 -0.59
CA ASP A 87 -3.79 6.26 0.62
C ASP A 87 -3.43 7.55 1.30
N PHE A 88 -3.62 7.59 2.61
CA PHE A 88 -3.16 8.67 3.47
C PHE A 88 -2.02 8.13 4.32
N ILE A 89 -0.86 8.77 4.22
CA ILE A 89 0.38 8.29 4.83
C ILE A 89 0.83 9.33 5.85
N GLU A 90 1.16 8.87 7.05
CA GLU A 90 1.68 9.70 8.12
C GLU A 90 3.13 9.30 8.42
N PHE A 91 4.02 10.29 8.45
CA PHE A 91 5.42 10.09 8.79
C PHE A 91 5.69 10.47 10.24
N ASP A 92 6.63 9.79 10.86
CA ASP A 92 7.11 10.16 12.19
C ASP A 92 8.22 11.22 12.12
N GLY A 93 8.79 11.57 13.28
CA GLY A 93 9.85 12.58 13.37
C GLY A 93 11.15 12.21 12.66
N ASP A 94 11.36 10.94 12.35
CA ASP A 94 12.54 10.43 11.64
C ASP A 94 12.27 10.22 10.15
N MET A 95 11.18 10.76 9.64
CA MET A 95 10.76 10.63 8.23
C MET A 95 10.49 9.18 7.82
N ARG A 96 10.07 8.34 8.76
CA ARG A 96 9.63 6.99 8.48
C ARG A 96 8.11 6.92 8.48
N ILE A 97 7.55 6.06 7.65
CA ILE A 97 6.10 5.86 7.61
C ILE A 97 5.65 5.23 8.92
N ARG A 98 4.76 5.90 9.61
CA ARG A 98 4.19 5.47 10.87
C ARG A 98 2.79 4.89 10.70
N ARG A 99 2.05 5.37 9.73
CA ARG A 99 0.69 4.93 9.47
C ARG A 99 0.35 5.09 8.00
N VAL A 100 -0.33 4.08 7.46
CA VAL A 100 -0.97 4.16 6.15
C VAL A 100 -2.45 3.84 6.33
N VAL A 101 -3.31 4.73 5.85
CA VAL A 101 -4.76 4.50 5.82
C VAL A 101 -5.17 4.43 4.37
N SER A 102 -5.67 3.28 3.96
CA SER A 102 -6.04 3.01 2.58
C SER A 102 -7.54 2.94 2.42
N PHE A 103 -8.04 3.66 1.43
CA PHE A 103 -9.44 3.58 1.00
C PHE A 103 -9.46 3.05 -0.42
N ASP A 104 -10.36 2.09 -0.69
CA ASP A 104 -10.45 1.50 -2.01
C ASP A 104 -11.91 1.33 -2.45
N GLY A 105 -12.08 0.95 -3.71
CA GLY A 105 -13.38 0.62 -4.25
C GLY A 105 -14.26 1.80 -4.62
N SER A 106 -13.75 3.02 -4.52
CA SER A 106 -14.54 4.23 -4.72
C SER A 106 -14.73 4.64 -6.18
N ALA A 107 -14.02 4.04 -7.10
CA ALA A 107 -14.05 4.45 -8.50
C ALA A 107 -15.43 4.31 -9.14
N ALA A 108 -16.19 3.32 -8.71
CA ALA A 108 -17.55 3.10 -9.21
C ALA A 108 -18.50 4.24 -8.81
N ASP A 109 -18.14 4.99 -7.80
CA ASP A 109 -18.93 6.10 -7.26
C ASP A 109 -18.51 7.45 -7.84
N ALA A 110 -17.47 7.45 -8.62
CA ALA A 110 -16.91 8.68 -9.19
C ALA A 110 -17.73 9.19 -10.37
#